data_9347dd14395d8672f598192866ca9715
#
_entry.id   9347dd14395d8672f598192866ca9715
#
_cell.length_a   1.000
_cell.length_b   1.000
_cell.length_c   1.000
_cell.angle_alpha   90.00
_cell.angle_beta   90.00
_cell.angle_gamma   90.00
#
_symmetry.space_group_name_H-M   'P 1'
#
loop_
_entity.id
_entity.type
_entity.pdbx_description
1 polymer ?
#
loop_
_entity_poly.entity_id
_entity_poly.type
_entity_poly.pdbx_seq_one_letter_code
_entity_poly.pdbx_strand_id
1 'polypeptide(L)'
;MKIEIHYCTSWNYQPRALSLREELNEHYKDTFDKFEINLVESSGGAYEIFVNDDLQVFSKLNLGRFPNSTYEITKTIDDSIQEGRLR
;
A
#
# COMPACT_ATOMS: atom_id res chain seq x y z
N MET A 1 -10.21 3.36 -7.55
CA MET A 1 -9.19 3.26 -6.47
C MET A 1 -7.93 2.61 -7.01
N LYS A 2 -6.82 3.28 -6.90
CA LYS A 2 -5.52 2.76 -7.32
C LYS A 2 -4.57 2.77 -6.12
N ILE A 3 -3.95 1.62 -5.84
CA ILE A 3 -2.94 1.51 -4.78
C ILE A 3 -1.61 1.20 -5.45
N GLU A 4 -0.56 1.90 -5.04
CA GLU A 4 0.80 1.62 -5.50
C GLU A 4 1.66 1.24 -4.31
N ILE A 5 2.40 0.14 -4.48
CA ILE A 5 3.38 -0.31 -3.48
C ILE A 5 4.75 -0.12 -4.11
N HIS A 6 5.47 0.89 -3.65
CA HIS A 6 6.84 1.17 -4.08
C HIS A 6 7.78 0.42 -3.18
N TYR A 7 8.53 -0.53 -3.74
CA TYR A 7 9.39 -1.39 -2.94
C TYR A 7 10.82 -1.43 -3.49
N CYS A 8 11.77 -1.51 -2.57
CA CYS A 8 13.17 -1.64 -2.92
C CYS A 8 13.41 -3.01 -3.56
N THR A 9 14.09 -3.04 -4.70
CA THR A 9 14.40 -4.30 -5.39
C THR A 9 15.57 -5.06 -4.76
N SER A 10 16.35 -4.37 -3.91
CA SER A 10 17.42 -5.01 -3.13
C SER A 10 16.83 -5.61 -1.86
N TRP A 11 17.60 -6.47 -1.19
CA TRP A 11 17.28 -7.03 0.13
C TRP A 11 15.97 -7.82 0.20
N ASN A 12 15.51 -8.35 -0.93
CA ASN A 12 14.40 -9.30 -0.97
C ASN A 12 13.07 -8.75 -0.44
N TYR A 13 12.76 -7.49 -0.77
CA TYR A 13 11.48 -6.87 -0.38
C TYR A 13 10.30 -7.35 -1.24
N GLN A 14 10.58 -7.92 -2.41
CA GLN A 14 9.52 -8.31 -3.37
C GLN A 14 8.49 -9.28 -2.79
N PRO A 15 8.87 -10.34 -2.06
CA PRO A 15 7.88 -11.25 -1.49
C PRO A 15 6.89 -10.55 -0.55
N ARG A 16 7.36 -9.56 0.23
CA ARG A 16 6.47 -8.78 1.09
C ARG A 16 5.48 -7.96 0.28
N ALA A 17 5.95 -7.33 -0.80
CA ALA A 17 5.11 -6.50 -1.66
C ALA A 17 4.06 -7.35 -2.36
N LEU A 18 4.44 -8.54 -2.84
CA LEU A 18 3.50 -9.48 -3.47
C LEU A 18 2.43 -9.96 -2.49
N SER A 19 2.83 -10.33 -1.27
CA SER A 19 1.89 -10.76 -0.23
C SER A 19 0.91 -9.65 0.12
N LEU A 20 1.41 -8.45 0.31
CA LEU A 20 0.56 -7.30 0.63
C LEU A 20 -0.42 -7.01 -0.49
N ARG A 21 0.03 -7.08 -1.74
CA ARG A 21 -0.85 -6.88 -2.89
C ARG A 21 -2.00 -7.88 -2.87
N GLU A 22 -1.71 -9.16 -2.63
CA GLU A 22 -2.75 -10.18 -2.60
C GLU A 22 -3.75 -9.94 -1.48
N GLU A 23 -3.27 -9.57 -0.29
CA GLU A 23 -4.15 -9.32 0.85
C GLU A 23 -5.01 -8.07 0.65
N LEU A 24 -4.45 -7.00 0.09
CA LEU A 24 -5.21 -5.79 -0.22
C LEU A 24 -6.23 -6.05 -1.32
N ASN A 25 -5.85 -6.82 -2.33
CA ASN A 25 -6.78 -7.18 -3.39
C ASN A 25 -7.96 -7.98 -2.84
N GLU A 26 -7.71 -8.95 -1.98
CA GLU A 26 -8.75 -9.75 -1.37
C GLU A 26 -9.67 -8.89 -0.50
N HIS A 27 -9.11 -7.91 0.19
CA HIS A 27 -9.87 -7.01 1.07
C HIS A 27 -10.80 -6.07 0.29
N TYR A 28 -10.34 -5.55 -0.85
CA TYR A 28 -11.04 -4.49 -1.57
C TYR A 28 -11.68 -4.89 -2.89
N LYS A 29 -11.47 -6.10 -3.39
CA LYS A 29 -11.90 -6.49 -4.74
C LYS A 29 -13.39 -6.29 -5.00
N ASP A 30 -14.22 -6.42 -3.97
CA ASP A 30 -15.67 -6.27 -4.10
C ASP A 30 -16.19 -4.93 -3.57
N THR A 31 -15.29 -4.05 -3.12
CA THR A 31 -15.66 -2.77 -2.51
C THR A 31 -15.73 -1.65 -3.56
N PHE A 32 -14.86 -1.69 -4.56
CA PHE A 32 -14.74 -0.63 -5.56
C PHE A 32 -15.01 -1.18 -6.94
N ASP A 33 -15.73 -0.40 -7.77
CA ASP A 33 -16.03 -0.78 -9.17
C ASP A 33 -14.75 -0.90 -9.99
N LYS A 34 -13.82 0.03 -9.78
CA LYS A 34 -12.54 0.03 -10.47
C LYS A 34 -11.45 0.02 -9.40
N PHE A 35 -10.71 -1.07 -9.34
CA PHE A 35 -9.69 -1.23 -8.33
C PHE A 35 -8.45 -1.87 -8.96
N GLU A 36 -7.30 -1.22 -8.76
CA GLU A 36 -6.03 -1.78 -9.21
C GLU A 36 -4.96 -1.58 -8.16
N ILE A 37 -4.01 -2.50 -8.11
CA ILE A 37 -2.84 -2.41 -7.25
C ILE A 37 -1.63 -2.65 -8.12
N ASN A 38 -0.69 -1.72 -8.12
CA ASN A 38 0.52 -1.79 -8.92
C ASN A 38 1.74 -1.88 -8.01
N LEU A 39 2.66 -2.77 -8.36
CA LEU A 39 3.96 -2.82 -7.72
C LEU A 39 4.91 -1.95 -8.52
N VAL A 40 5.60 -1.04 -7.84
CA VAL A 40 6.54 -0.11 -8.47
C VAL A 40 7.92 -0.34 -7.90
N GLU A 41 8.87 -0.70 -8.76
CA GLU A 41 10.25 -0.93 -8.33
C GLU A 41 10.89 0.38 -7.89
N SER A 42 11.62 0.33 -6.79
CA SER A 42 12.25 1.50 -6.19
C SER A 42 13.63 1.10 -5.64
N SER A 43 14.22 1.94 -4.83
CA SER A 43 15.55 1.73 -4.27
C SER A 43 15.67 2.39 -2.90
N GLY A 44 16.87 2.25 -2.29
CA GLY A 44 17.16 2.92 -1.02
C GLY A 44 16.41 2.39 0.18
N GLY A 45 15.97 1.12 0.12
CA GLY A 45 15.22 0.53 1.22
C GLY A 45 13.77 0.95 1.29
N ALA A 46 13.22 1.49 0.21
CA ALA A 46 11.85 1.98 0.19
C ALA A 46 10.83 0.86 0.33
N TYR A 47 9.78 1.13 1.08
CA TYR A 47 8.56 0.33 1.14
C TYR A 47 7.46 1.33 1.47
N GLU A 48 6.93 1.95 0.40
CA GLU A 48 6.07 3.12 0.49
C GLU A 48 4.77 2.83 -0.23
N ILE A 49 3.64 3.14 0.40
CA ILE A 49 2.33 2.79 -0.14
C ILE A 49 1.54 4.07 -0.37
N PHE A 50 1.05 4.22 -1.60
CA PHE A 50 0.29 5.40 -2.04
C PHE A 50 -1.08 4.97 -2.54
N VAL A 51 -2.07 5.84 -2.34
CA VAL A 51 -3.42 5.64 -2.85
C VAL A 51 -3.79 6.82 -3.74
N ASN A 52 -4.27 6.52 -4.94
CA ASN A 52 -4.71 7.51 -5.94
C ASN A 52 -3.65 8.57 -6.23
N ASP A 53 -2.38 8.14 -6.28
CA ASP A 53 -1.19 8.92 -6.66
C ASP A 53 -0.72 9.92 -5.60
N ASP A 54 -1.59 10.48 -4.79
CA ASP A 54 -1.22 11.61 -3.93
C ASP A 54 -1.32 11.35 -2.42
N LEU A 55 -2.02 10.32 -1.99
CA LEU A 55 -2.12 10.03 -0.55
C LEU A 55 -1.17 8.91 -0.16
N GLN A 56 -0.15 9.24 0.63
CA GLN A 56 0.75 8.24 1.17
C GLN A 56 0.18 7.67 2.46
N VAL A 57 -0.11 6.36 2.48
CA VAL A 57 -0.69 5.70 3.65
C VAL A 57 0.32 4.95 4.49
N PHE A 58 1.52 4.72 3.96
CA PHE A 58 2.60 4.08 4.72
C PHE A 58 3.96 4.48 4.16
N SER A 59 4.95 4.68 5.06
CA SER A 59 6.32 4.98 4.67
C SER A 59 7.30 4.31 5.60
N LYS A 60 7.98 3.29 5.10
CA LYS A 60 9.07 2.64 5.84
C LYS A 60 10.24 3.62 6.05
N LEU A 61 10.49 4.49 5.08
CA LEU A 61 11.58 5.47 5.19
C LEU A 61 11.36 6.42 6.37
N ASN A 62 10.11 6.81 6.61
CA ASN A 62 9.77 7.68 7.74
C ASN A 62 9.66 6.92 9.06
N LEU A 63 9.07 5.73 9.04
CA LEU A 63 8.79 4.97 10.26
C LEU A 63 9.95 4.09 10.70
N GLY A 64 10.84 3.73 9.78
CA GLY A 64 11.97 2.86 10.09
C GLY A 64 11.61 1.39 10.22
N ARG A 65 10.42 0.98 9.77
CA ARG A 65 9.95 -0.40 9.89
C ARG A 65 8.98 -0.76 8.77
N PHE A 66 8.77 -2.06 8.57
CA PHE A 66 7.67 -2.55 7.73
C PHE A 66 6.34 -2.45 8.47
N PRO A 67 5.19 -2.53 7.75
CA PRO A 67 3.90 -2.60 8.42
C PRO A 67 3.84 -3.82 9.35
N ASN A 68 3.21 -3.64 10.52
CA ASN A 68 3.04 -4.75 11.47
C ASN A 68 2.05 -5.79 10.95
N SER A 69 1.11 -5.37 10.12
CA SER A 69 0.09 -6.25 9.55
C SER A 69 -0.55 -5.52 8.37
N THR A 70 -1.30 -6.27 7.56
CA THR A 70 -2.12 -5.68 6.50
C THR A 70 -3.18 -4.76 7.09
N TYR A 71 -3.68 -5.06 8.28
CA TYR A 71 -4.67 -4.23 8.96
C TYR A 71 -4.17 -2.80 9.18
N GLU A 72 -2.88 -2.61 9.46
CA GLU A 72 -2.32 -1.27 9.63
C GLU A 72 -2.55 -0.43 8.37
N ILE A 73 -2.42 -1.04 7.20
CA ILE A 73 -2.63 -0.37 5.92
C ILE A 73 -4.12 -0.16 5.64
N THR A 74 -4.93 -1.21 5.80
CA THR A 74 -6.36 -1.10 5.50
C THR A 74 -7.06 -0.13 6.44
N LYS A 75 -6.65 -0.10 7.72
CA LYS A 75 -7.23 0.85 8.66
C LYS A 75 -6.97 2.30 8.23
N THR A 76 -5.75 2.59 7.80
CA THR A 76 -5.41 3.95 7.34
C THR A 76 -6.20 4.31 6.09
N ILE A 77 -6.34 3.38 5.15
CA ILE A 77 -7.13 3.61 3.93
C ILE A 77 -8.60 3.83 4.28
N ASP A 78 -9.18 2.96 5.12
CA ASP A 78 -10.59 3.05 5.50
C ASP A 78 -10.89 4.33 6.27
N ASP A 79 -10.00 4.73 7.18
CA ASP A 79 -10.14 5.99 7.90
C ASP A 79 -10.10 7.18 6.93
N SER A 80 -9.23 7.12 5.92
CA SER A 80 -9.11 8.18 4.92
C SER A 80 -10.36 8.29 4.05
N ILE A 81 -11.00 7.15 3.74
CA ILE A 81 -12.28 7.14 3.02
C ILE A 81 -13.35 7.82 3.86
N GLN A 82 -13.46 7.46 5.15
CA GLN A 82 -14.45 8.03 6.05
C GLN A 82 -14.24 9.52 6.28
N GLU A 83 -12.98 9.96 6.28
CA GLU A 83 -12.64 11.38 6.44
C GLU A 83 -12.80 12.19 5.15
N GLY A 84 -13.18 11.54 4.04
CA GLY A 84 -13.38 12.21 2.77
C GLY A 84 -12.11 12.54 2.01
N ARG A 85 -10.98 11.97 2.39
CA ARG A 85 -9.71 12.16 1.69
C ARG A 85 -9.63 11.33 0.42
N LEU A 86 -10.36 10.22 0.38
CA LEU A 86 -10.42 9.32 -0.77
C LEU A 86 -11.87 9.21 -1.23
N ARG A 87 -12.07 9.24 -2.56
CA ARG A 87 -13.41 9.15 -3.16
C ARG A 87 -13.49 8.10 -4.22
#